data_bfcab3c6cae915ed6bd0435dea3e7240
#
_entry.id   bfcab3c6cae915ed6bd0435dea3e7240
#
_cell.length_a   1.000
_cell.length_b   1.000
_cell.length_c   1.000
_cell.angle_alpha   90.00
_cell.angle_beta   90.00
_cell.angle_gamma   90.00
#
_symmetry.space_group_name_H-M   'P 1'
#
loop_
_entity.id
_entity.type
_entity.pdbx_description
1 polymer ?
#
loop_
_entity_poly.entity_id
_entity_poly.type
_entity_poly.pdbx_seq_one_letter_code
_entity_poly.pdbx_strand_id
1 'polypeptide(L)'
;LEILRYPFKDDELWAFTFIKKGTIFLCVNSDLPVCKQIFAMAHELYHIHCYAEDINTNTITGGSLLDSRTADEEATSQEDLEANAFAGLLLMPDASVIEQFKMFGLSKEKLDVDGVIILMDIFALPYKAVILRLVESGIIEEKKARELLKADSKYITDRIKLTGKAERWQKDSNDLIYYGSLLENLKFNSEHDLLVNTREKSD
;
A
#
# COMPACT_ATOMS: atom_id res chain seq x y z
N LEU A 1 -9.51 10.91 -11.06
CA LEU A 1 -8.79 9.75 -10.55
C LEU A 1 -9.63 8.50 -10.75
N GLU A 2 -9.06 7.50 -11.43
CA GLU A 2 -9.65 6.18 -11.60
C GLU A 2 -8.84 5.16 -10.81
N ILE A 3 -9.50 4.36 -9.98
CA ILE A 3 -8.85 3.30 -9.21
C ILE A 3 -9.17 1.96 -9.88
N LEU A 4 -8.13 1.21 -10.19
CA LEU A 4 -8.22 -0.11 -10.79
C LEU A 4 -7.63 -1.13 -9.83
N ARG A 5 -8.32 -2.24 -9.59
CA ARG A 5 -7.82 -3.37 -8.80
C ARG A 5 -7.80 -4.60 -9.69
N TYR A 6 -6.62 -5.20 -9.83
CA TYR A 6 -6.42 -6.35 -10.70
C TYR A 6 -5.31 -7.26 -10.15
N PRO A 7 -5.44 -8.58 -10.25
CA PRO A 7 -4.41 -9.52 -9.83
C PRO A 7 -3.27 -9.56 -10.85
N PHE A 8 -2.14 -8.88 -10.53
CA PHE A 8 -1.00 -8.79 -11.46
C PHE A 8 -0.14 -10.07 -11.49
N LYS A 9 -0.31 -10.99 -10.54
CA LYS A 9 0.52 -12.21 -10.38
C LYS A 9 2.01 -11.91 -10.25
N ASP A 10 2.31 -10.80 -9.61
CA ASP A 10 3.64 -10.33 -9.29
C ASP A 10 3.63 -9.80 -7.85
N ASP A 11 4.25 -10.53 -6.93
CA ASP A 11 4.25 -10.20 -5.50
C ASP A 11 5.10 -8.97 -5.18
N GLU A 12 5.93 -8.53 -6.14
CA GLU A 12 6.81 -7.37 -5.98
C GLU A 12 6.14 -6.08 -6.41
N LEU A 13 5.24 -6.14 -7.38
CA LEU A 13 4.48 -4.99 -7.84
C LEU A 13 3.20 -4.84 -6.99
N TRP A 14 3.16 -3.84 -6.12
CA TRP A 14 2.01 -3.62 -5.24
C TRP A 14 1.00 -2.66 -5.83
N ALA A 15 1.46 -1.54 -6.35
CA ALA A 15 0.64 -0.57 -7.06
C ALA A 15 1.50 0.29 -7.98
N PHE A 16 0.87 1.01 -8.87
CA PHE A 16 1.48 2.06 -9.67
C PHE A 16 0.44 3.07 -10.14
N THR A 17 0.91 4.28 -10.42
CA THR A 17 0.08 5.36 -10.96
C THR A 17 0.56 5.75 -12.34
N PHE A 18 -0.36 6.05 -13.23
CA PHE A 18 -0.05 6.65 -14.53
C PHE A 18 -1.09 7.69 -14.94
N ILE A 19 -0.68 8.60 -15.81
CA ILE A 19 -1.54 9.64 -16.36
C ILE A 19 -1.77 9.35 -17.84
N LYS A 20 -3.02 9.40 -18.28
CA LYS A 20 -3.38 9.23 -19.68
C LYS A 20 -4.53 10.17 -20.05
N LYS A 21 -4.31 11.03 -21.02
CA LYS A 21 -5.32 11.99 -21.53
C LYS A 21 -5.98 12.80 -20.40
N GLY A 22 -5.19 13.30 -19.46
CA GLY A 22 -5.70 14.09 -18.33
C GLY A 22 -6.41 13.30 -17.24
N THR A 23 -6.44 11.98 -17.32
CA THR A 23 -6.99 11.11 -16.27
C THR A 23 -5.87 10.39 -15.56
N ILE A 24 -5.88 10.46 -14.24
CA ILE A 24 -4.94 9.72 -13.37
C ILE A 24 -5.53 8.34 -13.10
N PHE A 25 -4.74 7.30 -13.30
CA PHE A 25 -5.08 5.92 -13.01
C PHE A 25 -4.19 5.41 -11.88
N LEU A 26 -4.80 4.93 -10.81
CA LEU A 26 -4.13 4.21 -9.73
C LEU A 26 -4.46 2.73 -9.88
N CYS A 27 -3.45 1.91 -10.16
CA CYS A 27 -3.58 0.48 -10.33
C CYS A 27 -3.04 -0.24 -9.09
N VAL A 28 -3.85 -1.11 -8.49
CA VAL A 28 -3.52 -1.84 -7.26
C VAL A 28 -3.56 -3.34 -7.51
N ASN A 29 -2.52 -4.04 -7.05
CA ASN A 29 -2.44 -5.49 -7.15
C ASN A 29 -3.36 -6.17 -6.14
N SER A 30 -4.45 -6.75 -6.61
CA SER A 30 -5.43 -7.43 -5.75
C SER A 30 -5.03 -8.85 -5.32
N ASP A 31 -3.95 -9.41 -5.85
CA ASP A 31 -3.39 -10.69 -5.36
C ASP A 31 -2.67 -10.54 -4.00
N LEU A 32 -2.35 -9.30 -3.60
CA LEU A 32 -1.66 -9.05 -2.35
C LEU A 32 -2.61 -9.01 -1.15
N PRO A 33 -2.11 -9.28 0.06
CA PRO A 33 -2.85 -9.05 1.29
C PRO A 33 -3.43 -7.64 1.37
N VAL A 34 -4.63 -7.50 1.94
CA VAL A 34 -5.36 -6.23 1.99
C VAL A 34 -4.56 -5.11 2.64
N CYS A 35 -3.78 -5.40 3.69
CA CYS A 35 -2.93 -4.40 4.33
C CYS A 35 -1.85 -3.84 3.39
N LYS A 36 -1.29 -4.67 2.51
CA LYS A 36 -0.35 -4.23 1.48
C LYS A 36 -1.05 -3.35 0.44
N GLN A 37 -2.26 -3.72 0.00
CA GLN A 37 -3.03 -2.91 -0.94
C GLN A 37 -3.37 -1.53 -0.36
N ILE A 38 -3.78 -1.45 0.92
CA ILE A 38 -4.09 -0.19 1.60
C ILE A 38 -2.84 0.69 1.67
N PHE A 39 -1.70 0.12 2.08
CA PHE A 39 -0.45 0.85 2.15
C PHE A 39 0.01 1.34 0.78
N ALA A 40 -0.08 0.48 -0.24
CA ALA A 40 0.25 0.81 -1.61
C ALA A 40 -0.58 1.97 -2.16
N MET A 41 -1.89 1.96 -1.94
CA MET A 41 -2.75 3.09 -2.32
C MET A 41 -2.36 4.39 -1.64
N ALA A 42 -2.03 4.34 -0.35
CA ALA A 42 -1.59 5.53 0.40
C ALA A 42 -0.25 6.06 -0.12
N HIS A 43 0.69 5.18 -0.48
CA HIS A 43 1.96 5.54 -1.10
C HIS A 43 1.74 6.22 -2.46
N GLU A 44 0.92 5.64 -3.32
CA GLU A 44 0.63 6.20 -4.64
C GLU A 44 -0.10 7.55 -4.57
N LEU A 45 -0.86 7.83 -3.50
CA LEU A 45 -1.46 9.15 -3.29
C LEU A 45 -0.41 10.26 -3.14
N TYR A 46 0.76 9.96 -2.59
CA TYR A 46 1.87 10.91 -2.55
C TYR A 46 2.35 11.26 -3.96
N HIS A 47 2.60 10.25 -4.79
CA HIS A 47 3.00 10.47 -6.19
C HIS A 47 1.92 11.23 -6.97
N ILE A 48 0.64 10.88 -6.80
CA ILE A 48 -0.48 11.61 -7.41
C ILE A 48 -0.46 13.09 -7.00
N HIS A 49 -0.19 13.39 -5.73
CA HIS A 49 -0.10 14.78 -5.26
C HIS A 49 1.08 15.52 -5.90
N CYS A 50 2.26 14.90 -5.95
CA CYS A 50 3.45 15.51 -6.54
C CYS A 50 3.31 15.76 -8.04
N TYR A 51 2.63 14.88 -8.78
CA TYR A 51 2.48 14.95 -10.23
C TYR A 51 1.14 15.55 -10.69
N ALA A 52 0.28 15.98 -9.77
CA ALA A 52 -1.02 16.57 -10.12
C ALA A 52 -0.90 17.81 -11.00
N GLU A 53 0.21 18.54 -10.93
CA GLU A 53 0.51 19.71 -11.77
C GLU A 53 0.92 19.31 -13.19
N ASP A 54 1.43 18.09 -13.39
CA ASP A 54 1.90 17.56 -14.67
C ASP A 54 0.85 16.71 -15.42
N ILE A 55 -0.43 16.91 -15.12
CA ILE A 55 -1.55 16.15 -15.71
C ILE A 55 -1.53 16.13 -17.25
N ASN A 56 -0.88 17.11 -17.88
CA ASN A 56 -0.74 17.21 -19.34
C ASN A 56 0.36 16.29 -19.92
N THR A 57 1.19 15.70 -19.10
CA THR A 57 2.22 14.77 -19.53
C THR A 57 1.68 13.33 -19.45
N ASN A 58 1.87 12.55 -20.54
CA ASN A 58 1.54 11.10 -20.51
C ASN A 58 2.66 10.33 -19.82
N THR A 59 3.00 10.71 -18.60
CA THR A 59 4.09 10.07 -17.85
C THR A 59 3.52 8.91 -17.06
N ILE A 60 4.17 7.75 -17.16
CA ILE A 60 3.90 6.61 -16.29
C ILE A 60 4.83 6.76 -15.08
N THR A 61 4.25 6.90 -13.90
CA THR A 61 4.98 6.83 -12.65
C THR A 61 4.82 5.43 -12.10
N GLY A 62 5.91 4.64 -12.13
CA GLY A 62 5.95 3.34 -11.49
C GLY A 62 6.53 3.49 -10.09
N GLY A 63 5.77 3.17 -9.06
CA GLY A 63 6.27 3.10 -7.70
C GLY A 63 6.65 1.67 -7.36
N SER A 64 7.92 1.42 -7.02
CA SER A 64 8.34 0.20 -6.35
C SER A 64 8.04 0.36 -4.88
N LEU A 65 7.07 -0.37 -4.37
CA LEU A 65 6.72 -0.32 -2.96
C LEU A 65 7.60 -1.24 -2.13
N LEU A 66 7.64 -0.94 -0.81
CA LEU A 66 8.35 -1.73 0.21
C LEU A 66 8.23 -3.23 -0.04
N ASP A 67 9.14 -3.75 -0.82
CA ASP A 67 9.39 -5.17 -0.96
C ASP A 67 10.37 -5.63 0.13
N SER A 68 10.37 -6.92 0.42
CA SER A 68 11.37 -7.57 1.28
C SER A 68 12.82 -7.37 0.77
N ARG A 69 13.00 -7.04 -0.51
CA ARG A 69 14.28 -6.72 -1.16
C ARG A 69 14.67 -5.25 -1.06
N THR A 70 13.73 -4.32 -0.86
CA THR A 70 14.03 -2.90 -0.58
C THR A 70 14.48 -2.68 0.86
N ALA A 71 14.83 -3.75 1.57
CA ALA A 71 15.61 -3.68 2.80
C ALA A 71 17.02 -3.12 2.60
N ASP A 72 17.53 -3.14 1.36
CA ASP A 72 18.73 -2.41 0.97
C ASP A 72 18.32 -0.96 0.69
N GLU A 73 18.48 -0.10 1.70
CA GLU A 73 18.21 1.35 1.66
C GLU A 73 18.90 2.08 0.47
N GLU A 74 19.92 1.48 -0.13
CA GLU A 74 20.67 2.01 -1.28
C GLU A 74 19.89 1.95 -2.61
N ALA A 75 18.82 1.16 -2.71
CA ALA A 75 18.07 0.97 -3.97
C ALA A 75 16.75 1.76 -4.02
N THR A 76 16.29 2.32 -2.90
CA THR A 76 15.02 3.06 -2.82
C THR A 76 15.24 4.53 -3.17
N SER A 77 14.45 5.07 -4.11
CA SER A 77 14.54 6.49 -4.45
C SER A 77 14.16 7.38 -3.26
N GLN A 78 14.67 8.62 -3.24
CA GLN A 78 14.28 9.60 -2.21
C GLN A 78 12.77 9.85 -2.22
N GLU A 79 12.18 9.89 -3.40
CA GLU A 79 10.75 10.08 -3.60
C GLU A 79 9.92 8.93 -3.02
N ASP A 80 10.36 7.67 -3.20
CA ASP A 80 9.69 6.51 -2.61
C ASP A 80 9.80 6.49 -1.09
N LEU A 81 10.92 6.96 -0.52
CA LEU A 81 11.08 7.13 0.93
C LEU A 81 10.07 8.15 1.48
N GLU A 82 9.89 9.27 0.79
CA GLU A 82 8.91 10.29 1.16
C GLU A 82 7.47 9.77 1.01
N ALA A 83 7.17 9.02 -0.05
CA ALA A 83 5.88 8.38 -0.26
C ALA A 83 5.58 7.34 0.83
N ASN A 84 6.58 6.56 1.25
CA ASN A 84 6.46 5.61 2.35
C ASN A 84 6.19 6.32 3.68
N ALA A 85 6.91 7.41 3.97
CA ALA A 85 6.69 8.21 5.18
C ALA A 85 5.30 8.87 5.17
N PHE A 86 4.87 9.39 4.02
CA PHE A 86 3.52 9.94 3.85
C PHE A 86 2.45 8.87 4.12
N ALA A 87 2.58 7.68 3.51
CA ALA A 87 1.65 6.58 3.73
C ALA A 87 1.58 6.18 5.21
N GLY A 88 2.75 6.10 5.87
CA GLY A 88 2.84 5.82 7.29
C GLY A 88 2.11 6.87 8.15
N LEU A 89 2.35 8.15 7.89
CA LEU A 89 1.68 9.26 8.58
C LEU A 89 0.17 9.28 8.36
N LEU A 90 -0.27 9.07 7.12
CA LEU A 90 -1.69 9.07 6.76
C LEU A 90 -2.44 7.94 7.46
N LEU A 91 -1.89 6.72 7.46
CA LEU A 91 -2.56 5.53 7.96
C LEU A 91 -2.38 5.32 9.47
N MET A 92 -1.28 5.83 10.04
CA MET A 92 -0.92 5.65 11.45
C MET A 92 -0.42 6.97 12.06
N PRO A 93 -1.32 7.96 12.29
CA PRO A 93 -0.97 9.25 12.86
C PRO A 93 -0.44 9.14 14.30
N ASP A 94 0.53 9.99 14.68
CA ASP A 94 1.19 9.95 16.01
C ASP A 94 0.22 9.97 17.18
N ALA A 95 -0.79 10.85 17.13
CA ALA A 95 -1.78 10.96 18.20
C ALA A 95 -2.56 9.64 18.40
N SER A 96 -2.92 8.98 17.29
CA SER A 96 -3.61 7.67 17.32
C SER A 96 -2.72 6.58 17.87
N VAL A 97 -1.43 6.57 17.53
CA VAL A 97 -0.47 5.59 18.07
C VAL A 97 -0.36 5.72 19.57
N ILE A 98 -0.16 6.95 20.08
CA ILE A 98 -0.04 7.22 21.53
C ILE A 98 -1.31 6.77 22.26
N GLU A 99 -2.48 7.01 21.70
CA GLU A 99 -3.75 6.56 22.26
C GLU A 99 -3.84 5.03 22.33
N GLN A 100 -3.46 4.33 21.25
CA GLN A 100 -3.49 2.87 21.20
C GLN A 100 -2.48 2.25 22.17
N PHE A 101 -1.28 2.82 22.30
CA PHE A 101 -0.31 2.37 23.32
C PHE A 101 -0.91 2.40 24.73
N LYS A 102 -1.64 3.47 25.08
CA LYS A 102 -2.31 3.58 26.38
C LYS A 102 -3.46 2.57 26.52
N MET A 103 -4.30 2.46 25.48
CA MET A 103 -5.49 1.61 25.50
C MET A 103 -5.13 0.12 25.64
N PHE A 104 -4.09 -0.33 24.96
CA PHE A 104 -3.65 -1.73 24.97
C PHE A 104 -2.54 -2.03 26.01
N GLY A 105 -2.17 -1.03 26.83
CA GLY A 105 -1.12 -1.17 27.83
C GLY A 105 0.26 -1.51 27.23
N LEU A 106 0.50 -1.07 26.00
CA LEU A 106 1.79 -1.28 25.33
C LEU A 106 2.84 -0.36 25.96
N SER A 107 4.07 -0.86 26.10
CA SER A 107 5.21 -0.06 26.55
C SER A 107 6.33 -0.12 25.53
N LYS A 108 7.03 0.98 25.34
CA LYS A 108 8.14 1.11 24.38
C LYS A 108 9.23 0.07 24.64
N GLU A 109 9.53 -0.14 25.93
CA GLU A 109 10.60 -1.02 26.38
C GLU A 109 10.26 -2.50 26.21
N LYS A 110 8.95 -2.83 26.32
CA LYS A 110 8.45 -4.21 26.30
C LYS A 110 7.74 -4.56 25.00
N LEU A 111 7.76 -3.66 24.03
CA LEU A 111 7.12 -3.93 22.73
C LEU A 111 7.76 -5.18 22.10
N ASP A 112 6.92 -6.13 21.78
CA ASP A 112 7.28 -7.39 21.14
C ASP A 112 6.50 -7.60 19.83
N VAL A 113 6.67 -8.76 19.21
CA VAL A 113 5.98 -9.11 17.95
C VAL A 113 4.47 -9.06 18.13
N ASP A 114 3.92 -9.48 19.26
CA ASP A 114 2.48 -9.47 19.51
C ASP A 114 1.94 -8.06 19.63
N GLY A 115 2.68 -7.16 20.29
CA GLY A 115 2.34 -5.74 20.35
C GLY A 115 2.33 -5.08 18.95
N VAL A 116 3.27 -5.43 18.09
CA VAL A 116 3.25 -4.97 16.68
C VAL A 116 2.05 -5.54 15.93
N ILE A 117 1.71 -6.82 16.12
CA ILE A 117 0.54 -7.45 15.50
C ILE A 117 -0.78 -6.77 15.94
N ILE A 118 -0.88 -6.33 17.19
CA ILE A 118 -2.03 -5.52 17.63
C ILE A 118 -2.13 -4.21 16.82
N LEU A 119 -1.01 -3.52 16.64
CA LEU A 119 -0.99 -2.29 15.85
C LEU A 119 -1.28 -2.53 14.36
N MET A 120 -0.78 -3.65 13.78
CA MET A 120 -1.16 -4.07 12.43
C MET A 120 -2.67 -4.25 12.28
N ASP A 121 -3.33 -4.83 13.28
CA ASP A 121 -4.78 -5.04 13.27
C ASP A 121 -5.55 -3.72 13.35
N ILE A 122 -5.05 -2.78 14.12
CA ILE A 122 -5.71 -1.47 14.29
C ILE A 122 -5.57 -0.58 13.06
N PHE A 123 -4.35 -0.50 12.52
CA PHE A 123 -4.01 0.44 11.45
C PHE A 123 -4.04 -0.17 10.04
N ALA A 124 -4.31 -1.47 9.92
CA ALA A 124 -4.29 -2.22 8.67
C ALA A 124 -2.97 -2.05 7.88
N LEU A 125 -1.85 -2.03 8.60
CA LEU A 125 -0.51 -1.85 8.02
C LEU A 125 0.29 -3.15 8.02
N PRO A 126 1.19 -3.35 7.02
CA PRO A 126 2.15 -4.43 7.05
C PRO A 126 3.10 -4.33 8.26
N TYR A 127 3.61 -5.47 8.75
CA TYR A 127 4.47 -5.56 9.93
C TYR A 127 5.65 -4.59 9.91
N LYS A 128 6.41 -4.58 8.80
CA LYS A 128 7.56 -3.70 8.61
C LYS A 128 7.15 -2.22 8.62
N ALA A 129 6.04 -1.87 7.96
CA ALA A 129 5.56 -0.49 7.91
C ALA A 129 5.19 0.04 9.31
N VAL A 130 4.56 -0.79 10.16
CA VAL A 130 4.28 -0.42 11.56
C VAL A 130 5.58 -0.11 12.30
N ILE A 131 6.60 -0.98 12.19
CA ILE A 131 7.88 -0.78 12.91
C ILE A 131 8.57 0.49 12.45
N LEU A 132 8.68 0.72 11.14
CA LEU A 132 9.29 1.94 10.60
C LEU A 132 8.55 3.18 11.07
N ARG A 133 7.23 3.15 11.06
CA ARG A 133 6.41 4.28 11.54
C ARG A 133 6.61 4.57 13.03
N LEU A 134 6.81 3.53 13.86
CA LEU A 134 7.13 3.70 15.28
C LEU A 134 8.50 4.35 15.51
N VAL A 135 9.47 4.12 14.63
CA VAL A 135 10.78 4.80 14.65
C VAL A 135 10.61 6.26 14.25
N GLU A 136 9.95 6.54 13.13
CA GLU A 136 9.71 7.90 12.62
C GLU A 136 8.99 8.79 13.64
N SER A 137 8.02 8.23 14.37
CA SER A 137 7.31 8.92 15.46
C SER A 137 8.13 9.06 16.75
N GLY A 138 9.34 8.53 16.80
CA GLY A 138 10.20 8.54 18.00
C GLY A 138 9.65 7.70 19.17
N ILE A 139 8.70 6.79 18.91
CA ILE A 139 8.12 5.92 19.95
C ILE A 139 9.10 4.81 20.32
N ILE A 140 9.77 4.23 19.33
CA ILE A 140 10.84 3.25 19.57
C ILE A 140 12.15 3.72 18.94
N GLU A 141 13.27 3.26 19.49
CA GLU A 141 14.58 3.50 18.92
C GLU A 141 14.90 2.51 17.78
N GLU A 142 15.80 2.89 16.86
CA GLU A 142 16.27 2.01 15.77
C GLU A 142 16.80 0.65 16.25
N LYS A 143 17.44 0.63 17.43
CA LYS A 143 17.91 -0.64 18.02
C LYS A 143 16.76 -1.61 18.26
N LYS A 144 15.64 -1.11 18.79
CA LYS A 144 14.44 -1.90 19.02
C LYS A 144 13.77 -2.33 17.71
N ALA A 145 13.73 -1.43 16.75
CA ALA A 145 13.24 -1.75 15.39
C ALA A 145 14.03 -2.90 14.75
N ARG A 146 15.36 -2.83 14.79
CA ARG A 146 16.23 -3.92 14.30
C ARG A 146 16.01 -5.26 15.01
N GLU A 147 15.67 -5.23 16.29
CA GLU A 147 15.32 -6.44 17.04
C GLU A 147 14.00 -7.05 16.51
N LEU A 148 12.96 -6.22 16.37
CA LEU A 148 11.65 -6.66 15.90
C LEU A 148 11.68 -7.13 14.44
N LEU A 149 12.47 -6.48 13.57
CA LEU A 149 12.63 -6.87 12.17
C LEU A 149 13.39 -8.19 11.95
N LYS A 150 14.02 -8.76 13.00
CA LYS A 150 14.61 -10.11 12.92
C LYS A 150 13.58 -11.24 12.97
N ALA A 151 12.36 -10.94 13.35
CA ALA A 151 11.29 -11.94 13.36
C ALA A 151 11.02 -12.43 11.93
N ASP A 152 11.07 -13.75 11.75
CA ASP A 152 10.85 -14.36 10.45
C ASP A 152 9.35 -14.32 10.06
N SER A 153 9.07 -14.31 8.76
CA SER A 153 7.72 -14.17 8.19
C SER A 153 6.79 -15.31 8.64
N LYS A 154 7.32 -16.53 8.79
CA LYS A 154 6.54 -17.68 9.24
C LYS A 154 6.12 -17.50 10.69
N TYR A 155 7.06 -17.08 11.55
CA TYR A 155 6.77 -16.81 12.96
C TYR A 155 5.69 -15.73 13.10
N ILE A 156 5.80 -14.62 12.35
CA ILE A 156 4.80 -13.54 12.35
C ILE A 156 3.43 -14.07 11.91
N THR A 157 3.38 -14.84 10.83
CA THR A 157 2.13 -15.43 10.31
C THR A 157 1.50 -16.38 11.33
N ASP A 158 2.29 -17.22 11.98
CA ASP A 158 1.79 -18.16 12.99
C ASP A 158 1.28 -17.40 14.24
N ARG A 159 1.93 -16.31 14.64
CA ARG A 159 1.45 -15.44 15.73
C ARG A 159 0.13 -14.75 15.39
N ILE A 160 -0.01 -14.22 14.15
CA ILE A 160 -1.27 -13.64 13.66
C ILE A 160 -2.41 -14.64 13.76
N LYS A 161 -2.21 -15.89 13.32
CA LYS A 161 -3.21 -16.96 13.41
C LYS A 161 -3.56 -17.31 14.87
N LEU A 162 -2.55 -17.41 15.74
CA LEU A 162 -2.76 -17.75 17.16
C LEU A 162 -3.52 -16.66 17.91
N THR A 163 -3.26 -15.40 17.63
CA THR A 163 -3.88 -14.27 18.30
C THR A 163 -5.22 -13.87 17.68
N GLY A 164 -5.50 -14.29 16.44
CA GLY A 164 -6.62 -13.84 15.62
C GLY A 164 -6.56 -12.35 15.29
N LYS A 165 -5.43 -11.69 15.60
CA LYS A 165 -5.19 -10.28 15.28
C LYS A 165 -4.61 -10.15 13.90
N ALA A 166 -4.94 -9.04 13.21
CA ALA A 166 -4.52 -8.74 11.85
C ALA A 166 -4.87 -9.82 10.79
N GLU A 167 -5.48 -10.94 11.13
CA GLU A 167 -5.79 -12.03 10.20
C GLU A 167 -6.62 -11.54 9.01
N ARG A 168 -7.63 -10.70 9.27
CA ARG A 168 -8.49 -10.11 8.24
C ARG A 168 -7.75 -9.25 7.22
N TRP A 169 -6.64 -8.62 7.63
CA TRP A 169 -5.85 -7.73 6.79
C TRP A 169 -4.74 -8.44 6.03
N GLN A 170 -4.31 -9.61 6.55
CA GLN A 170 -3.33 -10.47 5.89
C GLN A 170 -3.96 -11.45 4.88
N LYS A 171 -5.29 -11.48 4.82
CA LYS A 171 -5.99 -12.32 3.86
C LYS A 171 -5.82 -11.77 2.46
N ASP A 172 -5.53 -12.64 1.51
CA ASP A 172 -5.49 -12.31 0.10
C ASP A 172 -6.88 -11.90 -0.38
N SER A 173 -6.92 -10.97 -1.33
CA SER A 173 -8.18 -10.51 -1.90
C SER A 173 -8.19 -10.58 -3.43
N ASN A 174 -7.59 -11.65 -3.97
CA ASN A 174 -7.43 -11.92 -5.39
C ASN A 174 -8.75 -12.07 -6.17
N ASP A 175 -9.88 -12.30 -5.47
CA ASP A 175 -11.20 -12.41 -6.09
C ASP A 175 -11.79 -11.07 -6.54
N LEU A 176 -11.18 -9.96 -6.13
CA LEU A 176 -11.73 -8.65 -6.39
C LEU A 176 -11.06 -7.99 -7.60
N ILE A 177 -11.78 -8.02 -8.72
CA ILE A 177 -11.44 -7.22 -9.90
C ILE A 177 -12.33 -5.98 -9.91
N TYR A 178 -11.74 -4.80 -9.90
CA TYR A 178 -12.45 -3.53 -9.97
C TYR A 178 -11.84 -2.66 -11.07
N TYR A 179 -12.66 -2.30 -12.04
CA TYR A 179 -12.26 -1.55 -13.23
C TYR A 179 -12.61 -0.05 -13.16
N GLY A 180 -12.94 0.47 -11.98
CA GLY A 180 -13.38 1.85 -11.84
C GLY A 180 -14.59 2.14 -12.72
N SER A 181 -14.60 3.30 -13.37
CA SER A 181 -15.65 3.70 -14.31
C SER A 181 -15.49 3.10 -15.71
N LEU A 182 -14.42 2.31 -15.99
CA LEU A 182 -14.14 1.81 -17.34
C LEU A 182 -15.28 0.96 -17.92
N LEU A 183 -15.90 0.11 -17.09
CA LEU A 183 -17.00 -0.73 -17.56
C LEU A 183 -18.26 0.07 -17.85
N GLU A 184 -18.57 1.07 -17.04
CA GLU A 184 -19.70 1.98 -17.25
C GLU A 184 -19.49 2.82 -18.52
N ASN A 185 -18.29 3.34 -18.70
CA ASN A 185 -17.92 4.09 -19.91
C ASN A 185 -17.95 3.24 -21.17
N LEU A 186 -17.51 1.97 -21.09
CA LEU A 186 -17.59 1.02 -22.20
C LEU A 186 -19.05 0.73 -22.57
N LYS A 187 -19.91 0.51 -21.58
CA LYS A 187 -21.33 0.26 -21.78
C LYS A 187 -22.00 1.49 -22.42
N PHE A 188 -21.77 2.67 -21.86
CA PHE A 188 -22.28 3.93 -22.40
C PHE A 188 -21.86 4.14 -23.86
N ASN A 189 -20.57 3.98 -24.16
CA ASN A 189 -20.04 4.15 -25.51
C ASN A 189 -20.60 3.11 -26.50
N SER A 190 -20.84 1.88 -26.04
CA SER A 190 -21.47 0.85 -26.86
C SER A 190 -22.93 1.16 -27.16
N GLU A 191 -23.70 1.64 -26.18
CA GLU A 191 -25.10 2.02 -26.34
C GLU A 191 -25.30 3.26 -27.23
N HIS A 192 -24.26 4.09 -27.37
CA HIS A 192 -24.32 5.33 -28.16
C HIS A 192 -23.47 5.28 -29.44
N ASP A 193 -23.08 4.07 -29.91
CA ASP A 193 -22.27 3.85 -31.11
C ASP A 193 -20.95 4.66 -31.14
N LEU A 194 -20.39 4.98 -29.96
CA LEU A 194 -19.16 5.75 -29.83
C LEU A 194 -17.88 4.88 -29.82
N LEU A 195 -18.02 3.56 -29.90
CA LEU A 195 -16.89 2.63 -30.00
C LEU A 195 -16.34 2.65 -31.42
N VAL A 196 -15.22 3.31 -31.63
CA VAL A 196 -14.47 3.27 -32.88
C VAL A 196 -13.76 1.91 -32.95
N ASN A 197 -14.22 1.05 -33.83
CA ASN A 197 -13.56 -0.23 -34.09
C ASN A 197 -12.26 0.06 -34.87
N THR A 198 -11.12 0.09 -34.16
CA THR A 198 -9.81 0.39 -34.75
C THR A 198 -9.28 -0.73 -35.66
N ARG A 199 -9.99 -1.86 -35.78
CA ARG A 199 -9.62 -2.98 -36.68
C ARG A 199 -10.03 -2.77 -38.13
N GLU A 200 -10.89 -1.83 -38.43
CA GLU A 200 -11.35 -1.55 -39.81
C GLU A 200 -10.56 -0.48 -40.55
N LYS A 201 -9.44 -0.01 -40.00
CA LYS A 201 -8.57 1.00 -40.65
C LYS A 201 -7.20 0.46 -41.09
N SER A 202 -7.06 -0.81 -41.27
CA SER A 202 -5.85 -1.43 -41.85
C SER A 202 -6.21 -2.20 -43.15
N ASP A 203 -6.71 -1.48 -44.12
CA ASP A 203 -6.71 -1.85 -45.55
C ASP A 203 -6.15 -0.66 -46.37
#